data_bf728087dd0f6fc62859fd43576899f4
#
_entry.id   bf728087dd0f6fc62859fd43576899f4
#
_cell.length_a   1.000
_cell.length_b   1.000
_cell.length_c   1.000
_cell.angle_alpha   90.00
_cell.angle_beta   90.00
_cell.angle_gamma   90.00
#
_symmetry.space_group_name_H-M   'P 1'
#
loop_
_entity.id
_entity.type
_entity.pdbx_description
1 polymer ?
#
loop_
_entity_poly.entity_id
_entity_poly.type
_entity_poly.pdbx_seq_one_letter_code
_entity_poly.pdbx_strand_id
1 'polypeptide(L)'
;MKRLMEKLEHLLELGGIRKDVTLLVISGAAVICSLLKFQPFPFDMAWIAIVLCGLPIILEAVVGLVTAFDIKADVLVSLALIASICIGEEFAAGEVAFIMQLGALLEELTVAKARAGIEKLVHLTPQTARVLREGREEIVPAEQVRVGDRIRVLPGESIPVDGVIVSGQTSIDQAVMT
;
A
#
# COMPACT_ATOMS: atom_id res chain seq x y z
N MET A 1 0.46 -28.03 5.68
CA MET A 1 1.26 -27.04 4.96
C MET A 1 0.55 -25.70 4.84
N LYS A 2 -0.65 -25.58 4.24
CA LYS A 2 -1.39 -24.30 4.12
C LYS A 2 -1.49 -23.48 5.41
N ARG A 3 -1.90 -24.08 6.54
CA ARG A 3 -2.02 -23.39 7.84
C ARG A 3 -0.69 -22.85 8.40
N LEU A 4 0.42 -23.46 8.05
CA LEU A 4 1.74 -23.00 8.51
C LEU A 4 2.21 -21.83 7.64
N MET A 5 1.87 -21.81 6.36
CA MET A 5 2.13 -20.72 5.43
C MET A 5 1.29 -19.48 5.73
N GLU A 6 -0.02 -19.64 5.99
CA GLU A 6 -0.90 -18.55 6.44
C GLU A 6 -0.41 -17.90 7.74
N LYS A 7 0.13 -18.71 8.67
CA LYS A 7 0.74 -18.16 9.89
C LYS A 7 2.05 -17.42 9.62
N LEU A 8 2.85 -17.86 8.66
CA LEU A 8 4.09 -17.19 8.26
C LEU A 8 3.79 -15.87 7.55
N GLU A 9 2.84 -15.83 6.62
CA GLU A 9 2.37 -14.59 5.98
C GLU A 9 1.86 -13.59 7.03
N HIS A 10 0.98 -14.05 7.93
CA HIS A 10 0.46 -13.19 9.00
C HIS A 10 1.57 -12.69 9.95
N LEU A 11 2.64 -13.44 10.14
CA LEU A 11 3.76 -13.06 10.99
C LEU A 11 4.69 -12.04 10.29
N LEU A 12 4.80 -12.12 8.97
CA LEU A 12 5.52 -11.15 8.15
C LEU A 12 4.77 -9.80 8.07
N GLU A 13 3.44 -9.83 7.98
CA GLU A 13 2.59 -8.63 7.95
C GLU A 13 2.41 -7.95 9.33
N LEU A 14 2.72 -8.65 10.43
CA LEU A 14 2.63 -8.10 11.79
C LEU A 14 3.62 -6.96 12.02
N GLY A 15 3.11 -5.73 12.08
CA GLY A 15 3.89 -4.55 12.51
C GLY A 15 3.81 -3.35 11.57
N GLY A 16 3.28 -3.51 10.37
CA GLY A 16 3.02 -2.42 9.43
C GLY A 16 4.27 -1.62 9.01
N ILE A 17 4.06 -0.59 8.22
CA ILE A 17 5.09 0.26 7.60
C ILE A 17 6.17 0.75 8.58
N ARG A 18 5.84 1.01 9.85
CA ARG A 18 6.83 1.47 10.84
C ARG A 18 7.89 0.42 11.16
N LYS A 19 7.50 -0.85 11.25
CA LYS A 19 8.42 -1.98 11.44
C LYS A 19 9.34 -2.10 10.22
N ASP A 20 8.79 -2.06 9.03
CA ASP A 20 9.54 -2.25 7.78
C ASP A 20 10.56 -1.11 7.59
N VAL A 21 10.18 0.13 7.88
CA VAL A 21 11.10 1.27 7.89
C VAL A 21 12.22 1.08 8.92
N THR A 22 11.92 0.63 10.14
CA THR A 22 12.97 0.44 11.16
C THR A 22 13.93 -0.68 10.80
N LEU A 23 13.43 -1.81 10.28
CA LEU A 23 14.25 -2.91 9.81
C LEU A 23 15.14 -2.49 8.63
N LEU A 24 14.58 -1.71 7.71
CA LEU A 24 15.29 -1.18 6.55
C LEU A 24 16.43 -0.22 6.97
N VAL A 25 16.17 0.69 7.93
CA VAL A 25 17.20 1.61 8.44
C VAL A 25 18.35 0.84 9.10
N ILE A 26 18.05 -0.18 9.92
CA ILE A 26 19.05 -1.03 10.55
C ILE A 26 19.87 -1.79 9.50
N SER A 27 19.20 -2.38 8.51
CA SER A 27 19.83 -3.11 7.41
C SER A 27 20.72 -2.21 6.56
N GLY A 28 20.25 -0.98 6.24
CA GLY A 28 21.04 0.00 5.50
C GLY A 28 22.29 0.42 6.25
N ALA A 29 22.18 0.68 7.55
CA ALA A 29 23.35 0.97 8.38
C ALA A 29 24.35 -0.21 8.40
N ALA A 30 23.86 -1.44 8.48
CA ALA A 30 24.69 -2.64 8.46
C ALA A 30 25.42 -2.82 7.12
N VAL A 31 24.75 -2.58 5.99
CA VAL A 31 25.38 -2.62 4.64
C VAL A 31 26.46 -1.54 4.52
N ILE A 32 26.20 -0.32 5.01
CA ILE A 32 27.21 0.76 5.01
C ILE A 32 28.39 0.39 5.87
N CYS A 33 28.18 -0.19 7.06
CA CYS A 33 29.28 -0.66 7.93
C CYS A 33 30.11 -1.75 7.24
N SER A 34 29.48 -2.69 6.55
CA SER A 34 30.15 -3.73 5.77
C SER A 34 30.99 -3.12 4.64
N LEU A 35 30.42 -2.16 3.88
CA LEU A 35 31.12 -1.43 2.82
C LEU A 35 32.38 -0.71 3.34
N LEU A 36 32.28 -0.09 4.51
CA LEU A 36 33.40 0.60 5.17
C LEU A 36 34.39 -0.36 5.86
N LYS A 37 34.13 -1.67 5.75
CA LYS A 37 34.91 -2.73 6.43
C LYS A 37 35.00 -2.54 7.95
N PHE A 38 34.01 -1.88 8.51
CA PHE A 38 33.84 -1.74 9.95
C PHE A 38 33.23 -3.01 10.52
N GLN A 39 34.07 -3.89 11.05
CA GLN A 39 33.69 -5.20 11.58
C GLN A 39 33.91 -5.27 13.09
N PRO A 40 32.98 -4.80 13.91
CA PRO A 40 33.08 -4.92 15.37
C PRO A 40 32.82 -6.34 15.85
N PHE A 41 32.29 -7.22 14.99
CA PHE A 41 31.99 -8.62 15.26
C PHE A 41 32.85 -9.57 14.43
N PRO A 42 32.91 -10.86 14.79
CA PRO A 42 33.68 -11.87 14.03
C PRO A 42 33.02 -12.27 12.70
N PHE A 43 31.87 -11.66 12.34
CA PHE A 43 31.15 -11.88 11.08
C PHE A 43 30.93 -10.56 10.35
N ASP A 44 30.71 -10.62 9.04
CA ASP A 44 30.44 -9.42 8.25
C ASP A 44 29.09 -8.82 8.64
N MET A 45 29.04 -7.48 8.77
CA MET A 45 27.83 -6.74 9.14
C MET A 45 26.70 -6.92 8.10
N ALA A 46 27.02 -7.27 6.86
CA ALA A 46 26.06 -7.58 5.81
C ALA A 46 25.08 -8.71 6.20
N TRP A 47 25.50 -9.64 7.09
CA TRP A 47 24.62 -10.69 7.60
C TRP A 47 23.38 -10.15 8.29
N ILE A 48 23.45 -8.99 8.92
CA ILE A 48 22.30 -8.33 9.53
C ILE A 48 21.27 -8.00 8.44
N ALA A 49 21.70 -7.43 7.32
CA ALA A 49 20.82 -7.12 6.19
C ALA A 49 20.29 -8.40 5.52
N ILE A 50 21.12 -9.42 5.35
CA ILE A 50 20.70 -10.72 4.79
C ILE A 50 19.60 -11.34 5.64
N VAL A 51 19.72 -11.32 6.96
CA VAL A 51 18.70 -11.90 7.85
C VAL A 51 17.46 -11.04 7.92
N LEU A 52 17.59 -9.72 8.07
CA LEU A 52 16.43 -8.84 8.25
C LEU A 52 15.63 -8.60 6.97
N CYS A 53 16.31 -8.49 5.83
CA CYS A 53 15.67 -8.23 4.53
C CYS A 53 15.64 -9.48 3.64
N GLY A 54 16.71 -10.27 3.60
CA GLY A 54 16.82 -11.43 2.70
C GLY A 54 15.92 -12.60 3.13
N LEU A 55 15.79 -12.87 4.44
CA LEU A 55 14.97 -13.98 4.91
C LEU A 55 13.47 -13.79 4.57
N PRO A 56 12.84 -12.62 4.77
CA PRO A 56 11.48 -12.37 4.30
C PRO A 56 11.31 -12.61 2.80
N ILE A 57 12.21 -12.10 1.96
CA ILE A 57 12.17 -12.27 0.49
C ILE A 57 12.21 -13.75 0.11
N ILE A 58 13.10 -14.53 0.72
CA ILE A 58 13.20 -15.98 0.47
C ILE A 58 11.91 -16.69 0.91
N LEU A 59 11.34 -16.33 2.06
CA LEU A 59 10.09 -16.91 2.55
C LEU A 59 8.93 -16.60 1.62
N GLU A 60 8.77 -15.36 1.17
CA GLU A 60 7.74 -14.95 0.21
C GLU A 60 7.90 -15.66 -1.13
N ALA A 61 9.13 -15.80 -1.63
CA ALA A 61 9.42 -16.54 -2.85
C ALA A 61 9.00 -18.03 -2.73
N VAL A 62 9.32 -18.68 -1.62
CA VAL A 62 8.94 -20.07 -1.36
C VAL A 62 7.43 -20.23 -1.25
N VAL A 63 6.78 -19.32 -0.51
CA VAL A 63 5.31 -19.32 -0.36
C VAL A 63 4.64 -19.12 -1.72
N GLY A 64 5.04 -18.11 -2.50
CA GLY A 64 4.50 -17.84 -3.82
C GLY A 64 4.66 -19.00 -4.79
N LEU A 65 5.84 -19.63 -4.80
CA LEU A 65 6.13 -20.77 -5.66
C LEU A 65 5.28 -22.01 -5.30
N VAL A 66 5.09 -22.27 -4.01
CA VAL A 66 4.37 -23.47 -3.54
C VAL A 66 2.84 -23.29 -3.60
N THR A 67 2.34 -22.06 -3.38
CA THR A 67 0.88 -21.82 -3.31
C THR A 67 0.26 -21.51 -4.67
N ALA A 68 0.93 -20.70 -5.48
CA ALA A 68 0.36 -20.16 -6.72
C ALA A 68 1.12 -20.61 -7.99
N PHE A 69 2.26 -21.30 -7.85
CA PHE A 69 3.18 -21.56 -8.98
C PHE A 69 3.60 -20.25 -9.70
N ASP A 70 3.61 -19.15 -8.95
CA ASP A 70 3.86 -17.82 -9.46
C ASP A 70 5.36 -17.50 -9.34
N ILE A 71 6.03 -17.46 -10.50
CA ILE A 71 7.45 -17.14 -10.57
C ILE A 71 7.57 -15.62 -10.62
N LYS A 72 7.56 -14.99 -9.45
CA LYS A 72 7.79 -13.56 -9.28
C LYS A 72 9.27 -13.21 -9.25
N ALA A 73 9.56 -11.91 -9.30
CA ALA A 73 10.92 -11.39 -9.15
C ALA A 73 11.61 -11.91 -7.87
N ASP A 74 10.84 -12.12 -6.79
CA ASP A 74 11.32 -12.61 -5.49
C ASP A 74 12.02 -13.98 -5.59
N VAL A 75 11.57 -14.86 -6.48
CA VAL A 75 12.21 -16.17 -6.74
C VAL A 75 13.59 -15.98 -7.35
N LEU A 76 13.71 -15.09 -8.34
CA LEU A 76 15.00 -14.82 -8.99
C LEU A 76 15.99 -14.15 -8.03
N VAL A 77 15.49 -13.20 -7.24
CA VAL A 77 16.30 -12.52 -6.21
C VAL A 77 16.73 -13.50 -5.12
N SER A 78 15.84 -14.39 -4.67
CA SER A 78 16.17 -15.43 -3.69
C SER A 78 17.28 -16.35 -4.19
N LEU A 79 17.24 -16.74 -5.47
CA LEU A 79 18.32 -17.52 -6.09
C LEU A 79 19.65 -16.75 -6.12
N ALA A 80 19.59 -15.45 -6.47
CA ALA A 80 20.79 -14.60 -6.48
C ALA A 80 21.39 -14.42 -5.07
N LEU A 81 20.53 -14.22 -4.05
CA LEU A 81 20.95 -14.14 -2.64
C LEU A 81 21.65 -15.42 -2.20
N ILE A 82 21.03 -16.57 -2.44
CA ILE A 82 21.60 -17.88 -2.06
C ILE A 82 22.92 -18.10 -2.78
N ALA A 83 22.98 -17.81 -4.08
CA ALA A 83 24.21 -17.94 -4.85
C ALA A 83 25.32 -17.04 -4.31
N SER A 84 25.05 -15.76 -4.02
CA SER A 84 26.02 -14.82 -3.44
C SER A 84 26.56 -15.31 -2.09
N ILE A 85 25.70 -15.83 -1.22
CA ILE A 85 26.11 -16.41 0.06
C ILE A 85 27.00 -17.65 -0.16
N CYS A 86 26.65 -18.53 -1.10
CA CYS A 86 27.40 -19.74 -1.39
C CYS A 86 28.82 -19.48 -1.92
N ILE A 87 29.02 -18.38 -2.66
CA ILE A 87 30.35 -17.99 -3.16
C ILE A 87 31.13 -17.10 -2.19
N GLY A 88 30.54 -16.75 -1.03
CA GLY A 88 31.19 -15.94 0.00
C GLY A 88 31.14 -14.43 -0.22
N GLU A 89 30.26 -13.97 -1.14
CA GLU A 89 30.05 -12.54 -1.41
C GLU A 89 28.92 -11.98 -0.52
N GLU A 90 29.19 -11.94 0.78
CA GLU A 90 28.21 -11.58 1.82
C GLU A 90 27.72 -10.14 1.66
N PHE A 91 28.62 -9.21 1.31
CA PHE A 91 28.25 -7.82 1.05
C PHE A 91 27.25 -7.70 -0.11
N ALA A 92 27.51 -8.38 -1.24
CA ALA A 92 26.63 -8.36 -2.40
C ALA A 92 25.24 -8.93 -2.06
N ALA A 93 25.20 -10.01 -1.28
CA ALA A 93 23.93 -10.57 -0.81
C ALA A 93 23.15 -9.57 0.07
N GLY A 94 23.81 -8.93 1.02
CA GLY A 94 23.20 -7.93 1.90
C GLY A 94 22.70 -6.69 1.17
N GLU A 95 23.47 -6.20 0.21
CA GLU A 95 23.10 -5.06 -0.64
C GLU A 95 21.86 -5.37 -1.49
N VAL A 96 21.82 -6.52 -2.16
CA VAL A 96 20.67 -6.93 -2.98
C VAL A 96 19.42 -7.08 -2.12
N ALA A 97 19.53 -7.73 -0.95
CA ALA A 97 18.41 -7.86 -0.03
C ALA A 97 17.88 -6.50 0.44
N PHE A 98 18.77 -5.57 0.78
CA PHE A 98 18.41 -4.22 1.19
C PHE A 98 17.71 -3.44 0.07
N ILE A 99 18.27 -3.46 -1.15
CA ILE A 99 17.69 -2.73 -2.30
C ILE A 99 16.30 -3.27 -2.65
N MET A 100 16.11 -4.59 -2.62
CA MET A 100 14.81 -5.21 -2.88
C MET A 100 13.78 -4.81 -1.83
N GLN A 101 14.12 -4.86 -0.56
CA GLN A 101 13.22 -4.46 0.53
C GLN A 101 12.89 -2.97 0.47
N LEU A 102 13.85 -2.12 0.09
CA LEU A 102 13.62 -0.70 -0.15
C LEU A 102 12.62 -0.50 -1.31
N GLY A 103 12.78 -1.25 -2.41
CA GLY A 103 11.86 -1.21 -3.54
C GLY A 103 10.44 -1.60 -3.16
N ALA A 104 10.26 -2.70 -2.42
CA ALA A 104 8.98 -3.17 -1.94
C ALA A 104 8.28 -2.13 -1.03
N LEU A 105 9.02 -1.52 -0.11
CA LEU A 105 8.48 -0.46 0.76
C LEU A 105 8.04 0.77 -0.04
N LEU A 106 8.82 1.20 -1.03
CA LEU A 106 8.45 2.34 -1.89
C LEU A 106 7.21 2.03 -2.74
N GLU A 107 7.08 0.81 -3.23
CA GLU A 107 5.89 0.35 -3.96
C GLU A 107 4.65 0.38 -3.05
N GLU A 108 4.73 -0.18 -1.84
CA GLU A 108 3.66 -0.17 -0.86
C GLU A 108 3.20 1.25 -0.52
N LEU A 109 4.14 2.16 -0.24
CA LEU A 109 3.85 3.56 0.04
C LEU A 109 3.18 4.27 -1.15
N THR A 110 3.61 3.97 -2.36
CA THR A 110 3.05 4.55 -3.59
C THR A 110 1.62 4.07 -3.80
N VAL A 111 1.36 2.76 -3.66
CA VAL A 111 0.04 2.16 -3.77
C VAL A 111 -0.89 2.68 -2.67
N ALA A 112 -0.43 2.77 -1.43
CA ALA A 112 -1.20 3.31 -0.31
C ALA A 112 -1.61 4.78 -0.58
N LYS A 113 -0.69 5.59 -1.09
CA LYS A 113 -0.97 6.99 -1.45
C LYS A 113 -1.98 7.09 -2.60
N ALA A 114 -1.86 6.25 -3.62
CA ALA A 114 -2.82 6.21 -4.73
C ALA A 114 -4.22 5.80 -4.26
N ARG A 115 -4.34 4.77 -3.40
CA ARG A 115 -5.62 4.34 -2.81
C ARG A 115 -6.27 5.45 -1.98
N ALA A 116 -5.51 6.15 -1.14
CA ALA A 116 -6.03 7.28 -0.35
C ALA A 116 -6.54 8.43 -1.23
N GLY A 117 -5.95 8.63 -2.42
CA GLY A 117 -6.45 9.59 -3.42
C GLY A 117 -7.81 9.18 -3.97
N ILE A 118 -7.98 7.92 -4.35
CA ILE A 118 -9.24 7.38 -4.87
C ILE A 118 -10.33 7.41 -3.79
N GLU A 119 -10.01 7.02 -2.57
CA GLU A 119 -10.94 6.99 -1.45
C GLU A 119 -11.49 8.40 -1.14
N LYS A 120 -10.65 9.43 -1.20
CA LYS A 120 -11.10 10.82 -1.09
C LYS A 120 -12.11 11.21 -2.17
N LEU A 121 -11.93 10.75 -3.41
CA LEU A 121 -12.85 11.03 -4.51
C LEU A 121 -14.20 10.33 -4.31
N VAL A 122 -14.19 9.09 -3.82
CA VAL A 122 -15.44 8.34 -3.52
C VAL A 122 -16.24 9.01 -2.41
N HIS A 123 -15.59 9.54 -1.38
CA HIS A 123 -16.26 10.23 -0.28
C HIS A 123 -16.80 11.62 -0.64
N LEU A 124 -16.42 12.18 -1.79
CA LEU A 124 -17.00 13.46 -2.27
C LEU A 124 -18.40 13.30 -2.83
N THR A 125 -18.83 12.09 -3.17
CA THR A 125 -20.19 11.84 -3.62
C THR A 125 -21.14 11.77 -2.42
N PRO A 126 -22.12 12.69 -2.29
CA PRO A 126 -23.06 12.67 -1.17
C PRO A 126 -23.88 11.37 -1.17
N GLN A 127 -23.96 10.74 -0.02
CA GLN A 127 -24.72 9.50 0.17
C GLN A 127 -26.23 9.74 0.31
N THR A 128 -26.64 11.00 0.56
CA THR A 128 -28.04 11.38 0.77
C THR A 128 -28.44 12.57 -0.07
N ALA A 129 -29.68 12.64 -0.43
CA ALA A 129 -30.32 13.73 -1.16
C ALA A 129 -31.55 14.25 -0.39
N ARG A 130 -31.76 15.56 -0.41
CA ARG A 130 -32.94 16.21 0.14
C ARG A 130 -34.01 16.37 -0.97
N VAL A 131 -34.98 15.48 -0.98
CA VAL A 131 -36.02 15.44 -2.00
C VAL A 131 -37.28 16.19 -1.54
N LEU A 132 -37.87 16.96 -2.45
CA LEU A 132 -39.13 17.69 -2.24
C LEU A 132 -40.27 16.85 -2.81
N ARG A 133 -41.05 16.18 -1.93
CA ARG A 133 -42.23 15.41 -2.30
C ARG A 133 -43.44 16.00 -1.61
N GLU A 134 -44.47 16.30 -2.35
CA GLU A 134 -45.78 16.83 -1.83
C GLU A 134 -45.61 18.06 -0.91
N GLY A 135 -44.60 18.91 -1.19
CA GLY A 135 -44.34 20.12 -0.41
C GLY A 135 -43.57 19.87 0.91
N ARG A 136 -43.13 18.65 1.17
CA ARG A 136 -42.31 18.28 2.32
C ARG A 136 -40.87 17.92 1.86
N GLU A 137 -39.91 18.26 2.71
CA GLU A 137 -38.53 17.87 2.49
C GLU A 137 -38.29 16.53 3.20
N GLU A 138 -37.74 15.57 2.46
CA GLU A 138 -37.37 14.25 2.94
C GLU A 138 -35.91 13.97 2.58
N ILE A 139 -35.13 13.49 3.55
CA ILE A 139 -33.75 13.07 3.29
C ILE A 139 -33.78 11.58 2.97
N VAL A 140 -33.38 11.25 1.74
CA VAL A 140 -33.31 9.88 1.24
C VAL A 140 -31.91 9.53 0.80
N PRO A 141 -31.51 8.24 0.76
CA PRO A 141 -30.29 7.81 0.09
C PRO A 141 -30.25 8.31 -1.35
N ALA A 142 -29.11 8.78 -1.82
CA ALA A 142 -28.96 9.33 -3.18
C ALA A 142 -29.38 8.33 -4.26
N GLU A 143 -29.18 7.03 -4.02
CA GLU A 143 -29.58 5.92 -4.90
C GLU A 143 -31.12 5.79 -5.07
N GLN A 144 -31.89 6.35 -4.16
CA GLN A 144 -33.39 6.31 -4.20
C GLN A 144 -34.02 7.49 -4.91
N VAL A 145 -33.21 8.46 -5.36
CA VAL A 145 -33.66 9.60 -6.15
C VAL A 145 -34.01 9.10 -7.55
N ARG A 146 -35.16 9.51 -8.04
CA ARG A 146 -35.69 9.12 -9.35
C ARG A 146 -35.70 10.29 -10.32
N VAL A 147 -35.65 9.98 -11.60
CA VAL A 147 -35.79 10.97 -12.66
C VAL A 147 -37.16 11.68 -12.51
N GLY A 148 -37.12 13.02 -12.43
CA GLY A 148 -38.28 13.85 -12.18
C GLY A 148 -38.46 14.30 -10.72
N ASP A 149 -37.71 13.73 -9.77
CA ASP A 149 -37.70 14.22 -8.41
C ASP A 149 -37.08 15.63 -8.36
N ARG A 150 -37.64 16.50 -7.51
CA ARG A 150 -37.02 17.79 -7.19
C ARG A 150 -36.19 17.67 -5.95
N ILE A 151 -34.93 18.04 -6.05
CA ILE A 151 -33.99 18.07 -4.90
C ILE A 151 -33.70 19.51 -4.49
N ARG A 152 -33.45 19.71 -3.21
CA ARG A 152 -32.99 20.98 -2.66
C ARG A 152 -31.57 20.83 -2.17
N VAL A 153 -30.68 21.67 -2.64
CA VAL A 153 -29.27 21.73 -2.20
C VAL A 153 -29.07 23.02 -1.44
N LEU A 154 -28.59 22.96 -0.22
CA LEU A 154 -28.32 24.13 0.61
C LEU A 154 -26.88 24.60 0.41
N PRO A 155 -26.57 25.89 0.73
CA PRO A 155 -25.21 26.39 0.69
C PRO A 155 -24.25 25.53 1.53
N GLY A 156 -23.14 25.10 0.92
CA GLY A 156 -22.16 24.21 1.54
C GLY A 156 -22.47 22.71 1.42
N GLU A 157 -23.61 22.33 0.87
CA GLU A 157 -23.92 20.93 0.54
C GLU A 157 -23.37 20.59 -0.86
N SER A 158 -22.98 19.32 -1.06
CA SER A 158 -22.63 18.81 -2.38
C SER A 158 -23.86 18.36 -3.14
N ILE A 159 -23.86 18.50 -4.47
CA ILE A 159 -24.95 18.06 -5.35
C ILE A 159 -24.93 16.54 -5.44
N PRO A 160 -26.00 15.84 -5.02
CA PRO A 160 -25.99 14.37 -4.86
C PRO A 160 -26.20 13.59 -6.16
N VAL A 161 -26.84 14.17 -7.16
CA VAL A 161 -27.19 13.53 -8.44
C VAL A 161 -27.16 14.55 -9.58
N ASP A 162 -27.00 14.08 -10.79
CA ASP A 162 -27.09 14.93 -11.99
C ASP A 162 -28.51 15.49 -12.14
N GLY A 163 -28.62 16.74 -12.57
CA GLY A 163 -29.91 17.39 -12.72
C GLY A 163 -29.84 18.73 -13.42
N VAL A 164 -31.01 19.36 -13.57
CA VAL A 164 -31.19 20.67 -14.19
C VAL A 164 -31.69 21.65 -13.13
N ILE A 165 -31.08 22.83 -13.06
CA ILE A 165 -31.47 23.88 -12.13
C ILE A 165 -32.86 24.39 -12.52
N VAL A 166 -33.83 24.20 -11.63
CA VAL A 166 -35.22 24.62 -11.83
C VAL A 166 -35.48 26.01 -11.22
N SER A 167 -34.80 26.32 -10.12
CA SER A 167 -34.90 27.62 -9.43
C SER A 167 -33.69 27.85 -8.54
N GLY A 168 -33.34 29.12 -8.30
CA GLY A 168 -32.23 29.53 -7.47
C GLY A 168 -31.00 29.90 -8.28
N GLN A 169 -29.99 30.45 -7.57
CA GLN A 169 -28.68 30.83 -8.13
C GLN A 169 -27.62 30.58 -7.08
N THR A 170 -26.51 29.96 -7.49
CA THR A 170 -25.38 29.68 -6.62
C THR A 170 -24.09 29.57 -7.41
N SER A 171 -22.96 29.66 -6.71
CA SER A 171 -21.65 29.33 -7.25
C SER A 171 -21.30 27.91 -6.83
N ILE A 172 -20.74 27.11 -7.74
CA ILE A 172 -20.36 25.73 -7.52
C ILE A 172 -18.84 25.62 -7.58
N ASP A 173 -18.24 25.02 -6.58
CA ASP A 173 -16.83 24.67 -6.59
C ASP A 173 -16.63 23.36 -7.37
N GLN A 174 -15.89 23.44 -8.47
CA GLN A 174 -15.55 22.33 -9.34
C GLN A 174 -14.06 21.98 -9.30
N ALA A 175 -13.30 22.52 -8.36
CA ALA A 175 -11.85 22.34 -8.28
C ALA A 175 -11.39 20.88 -8.18
N VAL A 176 -12.29 19.98 -7.79
CA VAL A 176 -11.99 18.54 -7.73
C VAL A 176 -12.12 17.85 -9.10
N MET A 177 -12.83 18.47 -10.04
CA MET A 177 -13.10 17.91 -11.37
C MET A 177 -12.19 18.51 -12.47
N THR A 178 -11.50 19.59 -12.17
CA THR A 178 -10.60 20.33 -13.06
C THR A 178 -9.22 20.44 -12.43
#